data_e77f125cf029733f38d0352080bc357b
#
_entry.id   e77f125cf029733f38d0352080bc357b
#
_cell.length_a   1.000
_cell.length_b   1.000
_cell.length_c   1.000
_cell.angle_alpha   90.00
_cell.angle_beta   90.00
_cell.angle_gamma   90.00
#
_symmetry.space_group_name_H-M   'P 1'
#
loop_
_entity.id
_entity.type
_entity.pdbx_description
1 polymer ?
#
loop_
_entity_poly.entity_id
_entity_poly.type
_entity_poly.pdbx_seq_one_letter_code
_entity_poly.pdbx_strand_id
1 'polypeptide(L)'
;RETMESEKVRILVEGAMTAALTVALSYVRIWRMPQGGSITLENVPLFLFALRWGVKAGLGAGSVAGLLQLVLGGYIIHPAQALLDYPLAFAALTLAALWRKPLWAGLTLGTSARLLCHVLSGAIFFAAYAPEGSNVWLYSTVYNATFMVPNLALSIVAVYIIWPRISKRA
;
A
#
# COMPACT_ATOMS: atom_id res chain seq x y z
N ARG A 1 -29.03 -10.30 14.41
CA ARG A 1 -27.84 -10.37 15.31
C ARG A 1 -26.80 -11.34 14.73
N GLU A 2 -27.20 -12.55 14.33
CA GLU A 2 -26.35 -13.57 13.72
C GLU A 2 -25.72 -13.09 12.38
N THR A 3 -26.47 -12.37 11.55
CA THR A 3 -25.97 -11.84 10.26
C THR A 3 -24.88 -10.77 10.42
N MET A 4 -24.99 -9.90 11.43
CA MET A 4 -23.97 -8.87 11.71
C MET A 4 -22.69 -9.46 12.31
N GLU A 5 -22.82 -10.51 13.12
CA GLU A 5 -21.67 -11.19 13.71
C GLU A 5 -20.89 -11.99 12.66
N SER A 6 -21.58 -12.66 11.76
CA SER A 6 -20.99 -13.37 10.62
C SER A 6 -20.26 -12.42 9.65
N GLU A 7 -20.80 -11.22 9.42
CA GLU A 7 -20.15 -10.20 8.58
C GLU A 7 -18.84 -9.69 9.20
N LYS A 8 -18.85 -9.41 10.52
CA LYS A 8 -17.62 -9.00 11.23
C LYS A 8 -16.53 -10.07 11.16
N VAL A 9 -16.89 -11.32 11.39
CA VAL A 9 -15.95 -12.45 11.28
C VAL A 9 -15.40 -12.54 9.85
N ARG A 10 -16.25 -12.37 8.84
CA ARG A 10 -15.83 -12.39 7.43
C ARG A 10 -14.83 -11.25 7.11
N ILE A 11 -15.10 -10.04 7.58
CA ILE A 11 -14.17 -8.90 7.43
C ILE A 11 -12.81 -9.21 8.08
N LEU A 12 -12.81 -9.78 9.28
CA LEU A 12 -11.57 -10.12 9.98
C LEU A 12 -10.78 -11.21 9.23
N VAL A 13 -11.45 -12.27 8.78
CA VAL A 13 -10.81 -13.36 8.03
C VAL A 13 -10.27 -12.87 6.68
N GLU A 14 -11.11 -12.17 5.89
CA GLU A 14 -10.68 -11.61 4.61
C GLU A 14 -9.56 -10.57 4.79
N GLY A 15 -9.60 -9.75 5.86
CA GLY A 15 -8.57 -8.80 6.20
C GLY A 15 -7.22 -9.46 6.55
N ALA A 16 -7.26 -10.51 7.35
CA ALA A 16 -6.07 -11.29 7.69
C ALA A 16 -5.45 -11.96 6.45
N MET A 17 -6.28 -12.57 5.59
CA MET A 17 -5.83 -13.14 4.32
C MET A 17 -5.25 -12.08 3.39
N THR A 18 -5.87 -10.90 3.34
CA THR A 18 -5.38 -9.76 2.55
C THR A 18 -4.01 -9.31 3.03
N ALA A 19 -3.81 -9.16 4.33
CA ALA A 19 -2.52 -8.78 4.89
C ALA A 19 -1.45 -9.83 4.59
N ALA A 20 -1.76 -11.12 4.77
CA ALA A 20 -0.85 -12.21 4.45
C ALA A 20 -0.47 -12.24 2.96
N LEU A 21 -1.45 -12.07 2.07
CA LEU A 21 -1.22 -12.06 0.63
C LEU A 21 -0.41 -10.83 0.18
N THR A 22 -0.66 -9.66 0.79
CA THR A 22 0.14 -8.45 0.56
C THR A 22 1.60 -8.71 0.89
N VAL A 23 1.89 -9.29 2.05
CA VAL A 23 3.24 -9.65 2.46
C VAL A 23 3.86 -10.69 1.51
N ALA A 24 3.13 -11.74 1.17
CA ALA A 24 3.62 -12.77 0.25
C ALA A 24 4.00 -12.18 -1.12
N LEU A 25 3.15 -11.32 -1.68
CA LEU A 25 3.40 -10.68 -2.97
C LEU A 25 4.55 -9.67 -2.93
N SER A 26 4.89 -9.12 -1.78
CA SER A 26 6.05 -8.23 -1.64
C SER A 26 7.39 -8.93 -1.89
N TYR A 27 7.43 -10.25 -1.74
CA TYR A 27 8.62 -11.06 -2.06
C TYR A 27 8.72 -11.42 -3.54
N VAL A 28 7.62 -11.30 -4.30
CA VAL A 28 7.60 -11.50 -5.77
C VAL A 28 7.95 -10.19 -6.45
N ARG A 29 9.24 -9.91 -6.57
CA ARG A 29 9.75 -8.64 -7.07
C ARG A 29 10.06 -8.72 -8.55
N ILE A 30 9.36 -7.89 -9.36
CA ILE A 30 9.62 -7.73 -10.79
C ILE A 30 10.90 -6.91 -10.98
N TRP A 31 11.07 -5.88 -10.16
CA TRP A 31 12.24 -5.02 -10.12
C TRP A 31 12.52 -4.56 -8.69
N ARG A 32 13.81 -4.41 -8.33
CA ARG A 32 14.25 -3.90 -7.02
C ARG A 32 15.12 -2.67 -7.18
N MET A 33 14.80 -1.61 -6.46
CA MET A 33 15.57 -0.38 -6.41
C MET A 33 16.80 -0.53 -5.48
N PRO A 34 17.91 0.21 -5.76
CA PRO A 34 19.14 0.09 -4.96
C PRO A 34 18.99 0.44 -3.48
N GLN A 35 18.16 1.42 -3.15
CA GLN A 35 17.97 1.92 -1.78
C GLN A 35 16.63 1.47 -1.15
N GLY A 36 16.08 0.37 -1.62
CA GLY A 36 14.74 -0.10 -1.23
C GLY A 36 13.68 0.31 -2.24
N GLY A 37 12.45 -0.15 -2.02
CA GLY A 37 11.39 -0.04 -2.99
C GLY A 37 11.48 -1.14 -4.07
N SER A 38 10.35 -1.60 -4.54
CA SER A 38 10.27 -2.67 -5.52
C SER A 38 9.01 -2.54 -6.37
N ILE A 39 9.06 -3.02 -7.59
CA ILE A 39 7.88 -3.19 -8.43
C ILE A 39 7.31 -4.58 -8.15
N THR A 40 6.09 -4.62 -7.57
CA THR A 40 5.39 -5.82 -7.13
C THR A 40 3.89 -5.70 -7.37
N LEU A 41 3.14 -6.74 -7.05
CA LEU A 41 1.67 -6.72 -7.02
C LEU A 41 1.12 -6.63 -5.58
N GLU A 42 1.95 -6.31 -4.60
CA GLU A 42 1.59 -6.28 -3.17
C GLU A 42 0.41 -5.36 -2.83
N ASN A 43 0.19 -4.29 -3.61
CA ASN A 43 -0.88 -3.33 -3.37
C ASN A 43 -2.26 -3.87 -3.74
N VAL A 44 -2.34 -4.82 -4.67
CA VAL A 44 -3.59 -5.30 -5.26
C VAL A 44 -4.55 -5.89 -4.22
N PRO A 45 -4.12 -6.78 -3.29
CA PRO A 45 -5.01 -7.31 -2.27
C PRO A 45 -5.65 -6.23 -1.40
N LEU A 46 -4.87 -5.23 -0.99
CA LEU A 46 -5.36 -4.12 -0.16
C LEU A 46 -6.34 -3.23 -0.90
N PHE A 47 -6.11 -2.94 -2.17
CA PHE A 47 -7.07 -2.22 -3.00
C PHE A 47 -8.40 -2.97 -3.10
N LEU A 48 -8.37 -4.25 -3.43
CA LEU A 48 -9.56 -5.07 -3.56
C LEU A 48 -10.35 -5.17 -2.24
N PHE A 49 -9.65 -5.36 -1.13
CA PHE A 49 -10.25 -5.42 0.20
C PHE A 49 -10.89 -4.10 0.61
N ALA A 50 -10.18 -2.98 0.44
CA ALA A 50 -10.69 -1.65 0.75
C ALA A 50 -11.90 -1.28 -0.13
N LEU A 51 -11.86 -1.57 -1.42
CA LEU A 51 -13.00 -1.38 -2.33
C LEU A 51 -14.22 -2.19 -1.91
N ARG A 52 -14.02 -3.38 -1.36
CA ARG A 52 -15.10 -4.26 -0.91
C ARG A 52 -15.68 -3.82 0.45
N TRP A 53 -14.83 -3.63 1.46
CA TRP A 53 -15.22 -3.43 2.85
C TRP A 53 -15.14 -1.99 3.34
N GLY A 54 -14.64 -1.09 2.50
CA GLY A 54 -14.53 0.33 2.80
C GLY A 54 -13.25 0.71 3.54
N VAL A 55 -13.10 2.03 3.77
CA VAL A 55 -11.88 2.63 4.31
C VAL A 55 -11.56 2.13 5.71
N LYS A 56 -12.55 2.01 6.62
CA LYS A 56 -12.29 1.60 8.01
C LYS A 56 -11.65 0.22 8.10
N ALA A 57 -12.24 -0.76 7.40
CA ALA A 57 -11.69 -2.11 7.33
C ALA A 57 -10.33 -2.10 6.61
N GLY A 58 -10.21 -1.33 5.54
CA GLY A 58 -8.97 -1.16 4.79
C GLY A 58 -7.84 -0.63 5.65
N LEU A 59 -8.05 0.43 6.43
CA LEU A 59 -7.05 1.00 7.35
C LEU A 59 -6.52 -0.07 8.31
N GLY A 60 -7.40 -0.89 8.88
CA GLY A 60 -7.01 -2.00 9.75
C GLY A 60 -6.13 -3.02 9.04
N ALA A 61 -6.58 -3.54 7.89
CA ALA A 61 -5.84 -4.54 7.11
C ALA A 61 -4.51 -3.98 6.59
N GLY A 62 -4.48 -2.73 6.13
CA GLY A 62 -3.27 -2.05 5.68
C GLY A 62 -2.26 -1.86 6.80
N SER A 63 -2.71 -1.43 7.99
CA SER A 63 -1.84 -1.29 9.16
C SER A 63 -1.22 -2.63 9.56
N VAL A 64 -2.02 -3.71 9.58
CA VAL A 64 -1.53 -5.06 9.89
C VAL A 64 -0.53 -5.54 8.84
N ALA A 65 -0.82 -5.35 7.55
CA ALA A 65 0.11 -5.69 6.47
C ALA A 65 1.45 -4.96 6.61
N GLY A 66 1.41 -3.64 6.89
CA GLY A 66 2.61 -2.84 7.13
C GLY A 66 3.40 -3.30 8.35
N LEU A 67 2.74 -3.59 9.46
CA LEU A 67 3.40 -4.13 10.66
C LEU A 67 4.04 -5.49 10.41
N LEU A 68 3.37 -6.38 9.67
CA LEU A 68 3.94 -7.67 9.29
C LEU A 68 5.19 -7.50 8.42
N GLN A 69 5.17 -6.61 7.43
CA GLN A 69 6.35 -6.32 6.61
C GLN A 69 7.50 -5.75 7.44
N LEU A 70 7.19 -4.85 8.38
CA LEU A 70 8.18 -4.30 9.30
C LEU A 70 8.87 -5.39 10.13
N VAL A 71 8.10 -6.30 10.71
CA VAL A 71 8.62 -7.39 11.57
C VAL A 71 9.36 -8.44 10.75
N LEU A 72 8.91 -8.74 9.53
CA LEU A 72 9.48 -9.81 8.70
C LEU A 72 10.71 -9.39 7.88
N GLY A 73 11.18 -8.18 8.00
CA GLY A 73 12.40 -7.75 7.30
C GLY A 73 12.41 -6.26 6.94
N GLY A 74 11.70 -5.44 7.68
CA GLY A 74 11.70 -3.99 7.51
C GLY A 74 13.06 -3.37 7.83
N TYR A 75 13.41 -2.34 7.09
CA TYR A 75 14.60 -1.53 7.36
C TYR A 75 14.23 -0.40 8.32
N ILE A 76 14.83 -0.39 9.51
CA ILE A 76 14.50 0.55 10.59
C ILE A 76 15.75 1.34 10.95
N ILE A 77 15.70 2.65 10.78
CA ILE A 77 16.72 3.60 11.26
C ILE A 77 16.18 4.55 12.31
N HIS A 78 14.86 4.74 12.35
CA HIS A 78 14.17 5.58 13.31
C HIS A 78 12.71 5.10 13.48
N PRO A 79 12.09 5.14 14.68
CA PRO A 79 10.70 4.72 14.87
C PRO A 79 9.68 5.46 13.98
N ALA A 80 9.85 6.77 13.82
CA ALA A 80 8.96 7.56 12.96
C ALA A 80 9.10 7.19 11.47
N GLN A 81 10.31 6.87 11.00
CA GLN A 81 10.54 6.34 9.66
C GLN A 81 9.83 5.01 9.48
N ALA A 82 9.98 4.09 10.44
CA ALA A 82 9.32 2.79 10.39
C ALA A 82 7.79 2.92 10.31
N LEU A 83 7.19 3.84 11.06
CA LEU A 83 5.75 4.13 10.98
C LEU A 83 5.35 4.68 9.61
N LEU A 84 6.11 5.61 9.05
CA LEU A 84 5.82 6.21 7.74
C LEU A 84 5.94 5.20 6.59
N ASP A 85 6.96 4.35 6.60
CA ASP A 85 7.25 3.45 5.48
C ASP A 85 6.44 2.16 5.50
N TYR A 86 5.92 1.76 6.65
CA TYR A 86 5.23 0.48 6.80
C TYR A 86 3.75 0.65 7.19
N PRO A 87 3.33 0.74 8.46
CA PRO A 87 1.92 0.72 8.77
C PRO A 87 1.14 1.90 8.20
N LEU A 88 1.67 3.12 8.25
CA LEU A 88 0.99 4.30 7.70
C LEU A 88 0.93 4.25 6.17
N ALA A 89 2.01 3.85 5.49
CA ALA A 89 2.04 3.76 4.04
C ALA A 89 1.02 2.75 3.49
N PHE A 90 0.93 1.57 4.11
CA PHE A 90 -0.03 0.54 3.70
C PHE A 90 -1.47 0.89 4.09
N ALA A 91 -1.69 1.53 5.25
CA ALA A 91 -2.99 2.06 5.61
C ALA A 91 -3.45 3.15 4.65
N ALA A 92 -2.57 4.10 4.29
CA ALA A 92 -2.87 5.19 3.37
C ALA A 92 -3.29 4.70 1.99
N LEU A 93 -2.74 3.59 1.52
CA LEU A 93 -3.11 2.96 0.26
C LEU A 93 -4.62 2.65 0.18
N THR A 94 -5.23 2.27 1.30
CA THR A 94 -6.64 1.88 1.38
C THR A 94 -7.61 3.06 1.29
N LEU A 95 -7.11 4.30 1.31
CA LEU A 95 -7.90 5.50 0.98
C LEU A 95 -8.45 5.48 -0.45
N ALA A 96 -7.96 4.57 -1.29
CA ALA A 96 -8.56 4.26 -2.59
C ALA A 96 -10.08 4.02 -2.52
N ALA A 97 -10.58 3.48 -1.41
CA ALA A 97 -12.00 3.23 -1.21
C ALA A 97 -12.87 4.50 -1.04
N LEU A 98 -12.26 5.67 -0.87
CA LEU A 98 -12.97 6.95 -0.86
C LEU A 98 -13.49 7.34 -2.25
N TRP A 99 -12.86 6.83 -3.31
CA TRP A 99 -13.25 7.15 -4.69
C TRP A 99 -13.37 5.88 -5.53
N ARG A 100 -14.57 5.29 -5.52
CA ARG A 100 -14.81 3.98 -6.12
C ARG A 100 -15.14 4.00 -7.61
N LYS A 101 -15.49 5.16 -8.19
CA LYS A 101 -15.82 5.30 -9.61
C LYS A 101 -15.30 6.64 -10.17
N PRO A 102 -14.44 6.60 -11.20
CA PRO A 102 -13.82 5.39 -11.79
C PRO A 102 -12.78 4.76 -10.85
N LEU A 103 -12.55 3.47 -10.94
CA LEU A 103 -11.62 2.72 -10.06
C LEU A 103 -10.20 3.29 -10.08
N TRP A 104 -9.68 3.64 -11.27
CA TRP A 104 -8.33 4.18 -11.40
C TRP A 104 -8.12 5.45 -10.56
N ALA A 105 -9.14 6.30 -10.42
CA ALA A 105 -9.02 7.52 -9.61
C ALA A 105 -8.83 7.20 -8.13
N GLY A 106 -9.57 6.23 -7.59
CA GLY A 106 -9.37 5.77 -6.22
C GLY A 106 -8.01 5.13 -6.00
N LEU A 107 -7.57 4.28 -6.92
CA LEU A 107 -6.25 3.64 -6.85
C LEU A 107 -5.12 4.69 -6.88
N THR A 108 -5.27 5.72 -7.72
CA THR A 108 -4.34 6.86 -7.78
C THR A 108 -4.34 7.64 -6.47
N LEU A 109 -5.51 7.90 -5.88
CA LEU A 109 -5.62 8.57 -4.58
C LEU A 109 -4.88 7.80 -3.48
N GLY A 110 -5.14 6.50 -3.34
CA GLY A 110 -4.47 5.65 -2.35
C GLY A 110 -2.95 5.58 -2.57
N THR A 111 -2.52 5.43 -3.81
CA THR A 111 -1.09 5.42 -4.16
C THR A 111 -0.44 6.76 -3.87
N SER A 112 -1.11 7.88 -4.15
CA SER A 112 -0.59 9.23 -3.85
C SER A 112 -0.45 9.46 -2.34
N ALA A 113 -1.40 8.97 -1.54
CA ALA A 113 -1.32 9.03 -0.09
C ALA A 113 -0.15 8.19 0.46
N ARG A 114 0.07 7.00 -0.09
CA ARG A 114 1.24 6.18 0.23
C ARG A 114 2.54 6.86 -0.22
N LEU A 115 2.57 7.43 -1.42
CA LEU A 115 3.72 8.19 -1.93
C LEU A 115 4.11 9.32 -0.98
N LEU A 116 3.14 10.05 -0.45
CA LEU A 116 3.39 11.12 0.53
C LEU A 116 4.11 10.58 1.77
N CYS A 117 3.70 9.44 2.32
CA CYS A 117 4.40 8.80 3.44
C CYS A 117 5.86 8.50 3.11
N HIS A 118 6.13 7.91 1.95
CA HIS A 118 7.48 7.57 1.52
C HIS A 118 8.34 8.81 1.18
N VAL A 119 7.74 9.86 0.60
CA VAL A 119 8.45 11.13 0.33
C VAL A 119 8.86 11.80 1.63
N LEU A 120 7.96 11.85 2.62
CA LEU A 120 8.27 12.38 3.95
C LEU A 120 9.39 11.58 4.61
N SER A 121 9.28 10.26 4.61
CA SER A 121 10.31 9.37 5.13
C SER A 121 11.66 9.60 4.44
N GLY A 122 11.67 9.60 3.11
CA GLY A 122 12.87 9.79 2.30
C GLY A 122 13.55 11.14 2.52
N ALA A 123 12.77 12.23 2.55
CA ALA A 123 13.31 13.56 2.72
C ALA A 123 13.84 13.83 4.15
N ILE A 124 13.20 13.24 5.16
CA ILE A 124 13.56 13.48 6.56
C ILE A 124 14.68 12.53 7.04
N PHE A 125 14.59 11.23 6.70
CA PHE A 125 15.46 10.20 7.27
C PHE A 125 16.53 9.69 6.29
N PHE A 126 16.34 9.88 5.00
CA PHE A 126 17.25 9.39 3.95
C PHE A 126 17.85 10.52 3.11
N ALA A 127 17.87 11.73 3.63
CA ALA A 127 18.40 12.90 2.94
C ALA A 127 19.87 12.73 2.46
N ALA A 128 20.66 11.93 3.18
CA ALA A 128 22.06 11.66 2.84
C ALA A 128 22.25 10.89 1.52
N TYR A 129 21.19 10.29 0.97
CA TYR A 129 21.25 9.63 -0.34
C TYR A 129 21.04 10.60 -1.51
N ALA A 130 20.57 11.82 -1.23
CA ALA A 130 20.42 12.83 -2.26
C ALA A 130 21.80 13.36 -2.68
N PRO A 131 22.03 13.56 -3.99
CA PRO A 131 23.29 14.16 -4.47
C PRO A 131 23.54 15.53 -3.85
N GLU A 132 24.81 15.85 -3.60
CA GLU A 132 25.21 17.16 -3.04
C GLU A 132 24.65 18.32 -3.89
N GLY A 133 24.07 19.30 -3.22
CA GLY A 133 23.46 20.47 -3.86
C GLY A 133 22.08 20.24 -4.47
N SER A 134 21.54 19.01 -4.42
CA SER A 134 20.19 18.71 -4.93
C SER A 134 19.11 19.02 -3.89
N ASN A 135 17.88 19.27 -4.38
CA ASN A 135 16.72 19.40 -3.51
C ASN A 135 16.28 18.02 -3.01
N VAL A 136 16.40 17.79 -1.70
CA VAL A 136 16.09 16.50 -1.05
C VAL A 136 14.64 16.07 -1.27
N TRP A 137 13.69 16.99 -1.25
CA TRP A 137 12.27 16.70 -1.47
C TRP A 137 12.00 16.26 -2.89
N LEU A 138 12.61 16.94 -3.86
CA LEU A 138 12.50 16.55 -5.26
C LEU A 138 13.15 15.18 -5.48
N TYR A 139 14.33 14.95 -4.92
CA TYR A 139 15.01 13.66 -5.01
C TYR A 139 14.14 12.53 -4.43
N SER A 140 13.61 12.71 -3.22
CA SER A 140 12.74 11.71 -2.58
C SER A 140 11.47 11.44 -3.40
N THR A 141 10.85 12.49 -3.95
CA THR A 141 9.65 12.35 -4.79
C THR A 141 9.96 11.55 -6.05
N VAL A 142 11.00 11.91 -6.78
CA VAL A 142 11.40 11.22 -8.02
C VAL A 142 11.78 9.77 -7.72
N TYR A 143 12.60 9.53 -6.70
CA TYR A 143 13.02 8.18 -6.32
C TYR A 143 11.82 7.27 -6.04
N ASN A 144 10.92 7.70 -5.17
CA ASN A 144 9.74 6.89 -4.82
C ASN A 144 8.77 6.74 -6.00
N ALA A 145 8.61 7.75 -6.84
CA ALA A 145 7.76 7.67 -8.02
C ALA A 145 8.26 6.62 -9.04
N THR A 146 9.57 6.39 -9.14
CA THR A 146 10.14 5.44 -10.12
C THR A 146 9.63 4.01 -9.95
N PHE A 147 9.32 3.58 -8.72
CA PHE A 147 8.72 2.26 -8.49
C PHE A 147 7.22 2.31 -8.19
N MET A 148 6.72 3.39 -7.62
CA MET A 148 5.30 3.50 -7.26
C MET A 148 4.41 3.78 -8.46
N VAL A 149 4.87 4.49 -9.49
CA VAL A 149 4.10 4.70 -10.72
C VAL A 149 3.91 3.39 -11.49
N PRO A 150 4.94 2.57 -11.75
CA PRO A 150 4.75 1.24 -12.32
C PRO A 150 3.85 0.33 -11.45
N ASN A 151 4.00 0.37 -10.13
CA ASN A 151 3.13 -0.38 -9.22
C ASN A 151 1.65 0.03 -9.36
N LEU A 152 1.38 1.33 -9.50
CA LEU A 152 0.03 1.81 -9.75
C LEU A 152 -0.52 1.29 -11.08
N ALA A 153 0.26 1.37 -12.15
CA ALA A 153 -0.15 0.87 -13.47
C ALA A 153 -0.49 -0.62 -13.43
N LEU A 154 0.37 -1.45 -12.82
CA LEU A 154 0.12 -2.87 -12.63
C LEU A 154 -1.12 -3.13 -11.77
N SER A 155 -1.30 -2.35 -10.70
CA SER A 155 -2.45 -2.47 -9.81
C SER A 155 -3.76 -2.11 -10.51
N ILE A 156 -3.77 -1.07 -11.35
CA ILE A 156 -4.93 -0.69 -12.15
C ILE A 156 -5.34 -1.85 -13.05
N VAL A 157 -4.40 -2.41 -13.81
CA VAL A 157 -4.69 -3.56 -14.70
C VAL A 157 -5.24 -4.74 -13.90
N ALA A 158 -4.57 -5.12 -12.83
CA ALA A 158 -4.97 -6.27 -12.00
C ALA A 158 -6.35 -6.06 -11.36
N VAL A 159 -6.60 -4.88 -10.79
CA VAL A 159 -7.89 -4.56 -10.15
C VAL A 159 -9.02 -4.56 -11.19
N TYR A 160 -8.84 -3.98 -12.37
CA TYR A 160 -9.86 -4.01 -13.42
C TYR A 160 -10.21 -5.42 -13.92
N ILE A 161 -9.23 -6.34 -13.88
CA ILE A 161 -9.46 -7.75 -14.24
C ILE A 161 -10.19 -8.51 -13.12
N ILE A 162 -9.82 -8.27 -11.86
CA ILE A 162 -10.28 -9.06 -10.71
C ILE A 162 -11.60 -8.52 -10.15
N TRP A 163 -11.73 -7.20 -10.02
CA TRP A 163 -12.86 -6.55 -9.35
C TRP A 163 -14.24 -6.99 -9.86
N PRO A 164 -14.49 -7.09 -11.18
CA PRO A 164 -15.80 -7.53 -11.66
C PRO A 164 -16.20 -8.94 -11.21
N ARG A 165 -15.21 -9.79 -10.87
CA ARG A 165 -15.45 -11.18 -10.42
C ARG A 165 -15.83 -11.27 -8.95
N ILE A 166 -15.28 -10.37 -8.12
CA ILE A 166 -15.53 -10.36 -6.67
C ILE A 166 -16.67 -9.43 -6.26
N SER A 167 -16.87 -8.32 -6.97
CA SER A 167 -17.94 -7.35 -6.67
C SER A 167 -19.36 -7.89 -6.88
N LYS A 168 -19.54 -8.92 -7.71
CA LYS A 168 -20.82 -9.60 -7.93
C LYS A 168 -21.20 -10.55 -6.80
N ARG A 169 -20.29 -10.86 -5.89
CA ARG A 169 -20.48 -11.78 -4.76
C ARG A 169 -20.55 -11.07 -3.41
N ALA A 170 -20.61 -9.75 -3.44
CA ALA A 170 -20.66 -8.89 -2.24
C ALA A 170 -22.09 -8.48 -1.90
#